data_52ef8f817283142b3fd7c3e5cd889a0a
#
_entry.id   52ef8f817283142b3fd7c3e5cd889a0a
#
_cell.length_a   1.000
_cell.length_b   1.000
_cell.length_c   1.000
_cell.angle_alpha   90.00
_cell.angle_beta   90.00
_cell.angle_gamma   90.00
#
_symmetry.space_group_name_H-M   'P 1'
#
loop_
_entity.id
_entity.type
_entity.pdbx_description
1 polymer ?
#
loop_
_entity_poly.entity_id
_entity_poly.type
_entity_poly.pdbx_seq_one_letter_code
_entity_poly.pdbx_strand_id
1 'polypeptide(L)'
;MSRLLIFGLGYTATRIADALRGRGWHVDATGSAGNLAFDDRTAVAQAVDAATHVLSSVPPSEGSDPVLDRYGDLIGDRWLGYLSSTGVYGDAQGAWVDEASPTGGGRRSTRAECDSRWLDAGARVFRL
;
A
#
# COMPACT_ATOMS: atom_id res chain seq x y z
N MET A 1 -8.61 16.88 -10.91
CA MET A 1 -9.54 15.79 -10.54
C MET A 1 -8.79 14.69 -9.80
N SER A 2 -9.32 14.25 -8.68
CA SER A 2 -8.64 13.26 -7.87
C SER A 2 -8.95 11.84 -8.34
N ARG A 3 -7.90 11.08 -8.61
CA ARG A 3 -7.97 9.68 -9.03
C ARG A 3 -7.05 8.84 -8.16
N LEU A 4 -7.59 7.75 -7.65
CA LEU A 4 -6.87 6.80 -6.81
C LEU A 4 -6.67 5.49 -7.56
N LEU A 5 -5.44 4.98 -7.52
CA LEU A 5 -5.15 3.60 -7.86
C LEU A 5 -4.85 2.83 -6.58
N ILE A 6 -5.57 1.74 -6.34
CA ILE A 6 -5.34 0.86 -5.19
C ILE A 6 -4.74 -0.45 -5.69
N PHE A 7 -3.59 -0.83 -5.13
CA PHE A 7 -3.07 -2.19 -5.29
C PHE A 7 -3.62 -3.05 -4.16
N GLY A 8 -4.47 -4.01 -4.53
CA GLY A 8 -5.09 -4.95 -3.59
C GLY A 8 -6.36 -4.41 -2.95
N LEU A 9 -7.50 -5.04 -3.27
CA LEU A 9 -8.80 -4.60 -2.78
C LEU A 9 -9.31 -5.55 -1.69
N GLY A 10 -8.68 -5.48 -0.51
CA GLY A 10 -9.11 -6.21 0.67
C GLY A 10 -10.16 -5.44 1.47
N TYR A 11 -10.37 -5.85 2.71
CA TYR A 11 -11.44 -5.29 3.56
C TYR A 11 -11.31 -3.77 3.73
N THR A 12 -10.17 -3.30 4.22
CA THR A 12 -9.96 -1.88 4.49
C THR A 12 -9.92 -1.07 3.20
N ALA A 13 -9.20 -1.57 2.19
CA ALA A 13 -9.09 -0.89 0.90
C ALA A 13 -10.44 -0.74 0.19
N THR A 14 -11.32 -1.74 0.29
CA THR A 14 -12.67 -1.67 -0.25
C THR A 14 -13.46 -0.54 0.39
N ARG A 15 -13.36 -0.40 1.71
CA ARG A 15 -14.06 0.68 2.43
C ARG A 15 -13.54 2.06 2.04
N ILE A 16 -12.22 2.18 1.84
CA ILE A 16 -11.61 3.43 1.36
C ILE A 16 -12.11 3.75 -0.05
N ALA A 17 -12.12 2.75 -0.94
CA ALA A 17 -12.59 2.92 -2.31
C ALA A 17 -14.04 3.42 -2.35
N ASP A 18 -14.92 2.78 -1.57
CA ASP A 18 -16.34 3.15 -1.52
C ASP A 18 -16.53 4.56 -0.98
N ALA A 19 -15.80 4.93 0.07
CA ALA A 19 -15.89 6.26 0.65
C ALA A 19 -15.45 7.34 -0.33
N LEU A 20 -14.37 7.12 -1.07
CA LEU A 20 -13.86 8.09 -2.03
C LEU A 20 -14.73 8.18 -3.29
N ARG A 21 -15.25 7.05 -3.77
CA ARG A 21 -16.23 7.07 -4.86
C ARG A 21 -17.47 7.89 -4.49
N GLY A 22 -17.92 7.77 -3.24
CA GLY A 22 -19.02 8.59 -2.72
C GLY A 22 -18.72 10.09 -2.69
N ARG A 23 -17.43 10.46 -2.75
CA ARG A 23 -16.98 11.85 -2.83
C ARG A 23 -16.62 12.29 -4.25
N GLY A 24 -16.93 11.48 -5.26
CA GLY A 24 -16.67 11.80 -6.65
C GLY A 24 -15.28 11.44 -7.16
N TRP A 25 -14.48 10.72 -6.38
CA TRP A 25 -13.19 10.22 -6.85
C TRP A 25 -13.37 9.09 -7.86
N HIS A 26 -12.53 9.08 -8.88
CA HIS A 26 -12.36 7.90 -9.71
C HIS A 26 -11.38 6.94 -9.00
N VAL A 27 -11.76 5.68 -8.87
CA VAL A 27 -10.94 4.66 -8.20
C VAL A 27 -10.80 3.45 -9.10
N ASP A 28 -9.54 3.13 -9.45
CA ASP A 28 -9.16 1.86 -10.08
C ASP A 28 -8.49 0.97 -9.03
N ALA A 29 -8.61 -0.33 -9.18
CA ALA A 29 -8.01 -1.26 -8.22
C ALA A 29 -7.59 -2.56 -8.87
N THR A 30 -6.46 -3.12 -8.42
CA THR A 30 -6.04 -4.47 -8.75
C THR A 30 -6.61 -5.47 -7.74
N GLY A 31 -6.56 -6.74 -8.08
CA GLY A 31 -7.04 -7.83 -7.25
C GLY A 31 -8.27 -8.51 -7.82
N SER A 32 -8.71 -9.60 -7.19
CA SER A 32 -9.84 -10.40 -7.68
C SER A 32 -11.16 -9.63 -7.72
N ALA A 33 -11.34 -8.67 -6.83
CA ALA A 33 -12.51 -7.81 -6.79
C ALA A 33 -12.32 -6.46 -7.51
N GLY A 34 -11.14 -6.23 -8.07
CA GLY A 34 -10.82 -4.99 -8.77
C GLY A 34 -11.09 -5.06 -10.26
N ASN A 35 -10.95 -3.91 -10.91
CA ASN A 35 -11.15 -3.78 -12.36
C ASN A 35 -9.86 -3.99 -13.18
N LEU A 36 -8.71 -4.15 -12.52
CA LEU A 36 -7.42 -4.34 -13.17
C LEU A 36 -6.77 -5.65 -12.72
N ALA A 37 -6.08 -6.32 -13.63
CA ALA A 37 -5.23 -7.45 -13.27
C ALA A 37 -3.85 -6.94 -12.83
N PHE A 38 -3.38 -7.42 -11.69
CA PHE A 38 -2.08 -7.01 -11.14
C PHE A 38 -0.93 -7.28 -12.12
N ASP A 39 -1.02 -8.37 -12.88
CA ASP A 39 0.03 -8.78 -13.82
C ASP A 39 -0.03 -8.07 -15.17
N ASP A 40 -1.08 -7.32 -15.45
CA ASP A 40 -1.21 -6.55 -16.69
C ASP A 40 -0.47 -5.22 -16.57
N ARG A 41 0.83 -5.26 -16.86
CA ARG A 41 1.70 -4.08 -16.70
C ARG A 41 1.23 -2.89 -17.54
N THR A 42 0.72 -3.13 -18.73
CA THR A 42 0.25 -2.04 -19.59
C THR A 42 -0.97 -1.34 -18.99
N ALA A 43 -1.95 -2.12 -18.53
CA ALA A 43 -3.14 -1.54 -17.90
C ALA A 43 -2.80 -0.82 -16.58
N VAL A 44 -1.91 -1.40 -15.78
CA VAL A 44 -1.47 -0.78 -14.52
C VAL A 44 -0.70 0.51 -14.80
N ALA A 45 0.20 0.52 -15.77
CA ALA A 45 0.95 1.73 -16.13
C ALA A 45 0.02 2.86 -16.58
N GLN A 46 -1.00 2.55 -17.35
CA GLN A 46 -2.01 3.53 -17.75
C GLN A 46 -2.78 4.10 -16.54
N ALA A 47 -3.14 3.23 -15.60
CA ALA A 47 -3.82 3.65 -14.38
C ALA A 47 -2.92 4.52 -13.50
N VAL A 48 -1.63 4.19 -13.40
CA VAL A 48 -0.64 5.01 -12.68
C VAL A 48 -0.52 6.39 -13.32
N ASP A 49 -0.42 6.45 -14.64
CA ASP A 49 -0.31 7.75 -15.35
C ASP A 49 -1.52 8.65 -15.07
N ALA A 50 -2.70 8.07 -15.00
CA ALA A 50 -3.93 8.81 -14.73
C ALA A 50 -4.12 9.14 -13.24
N ALA A 51 -3.43 8.44 -12.34
CA ALA A 51 -3.64 8.57 -10.90
C ALA A 51 -2.95 9.83 -10.34
N THR A 52 -3.62 10.47 -9.40
CA THR A 52 -3.03 11.49 -8.53
C THR A 52 -2.53 10.88 -7.22
N HIS A 53 -3.11 9.76 -6.82
CA HIS A 53 -2.83 9.06 -5.56
C HIS A 53 -2.72 7.57 -5.81
N VAL A 54 -1.78 6.92 -5.14
CA VAL A 54 -1.59 5.46 -5.18
C VAL A 54 -1.57 4.93 -3.76
N LEU A 55 -2.36 3.90 -3.52
CA LEU A 55 -2.45 3.22 -2.22
C LEU A 55 -2.17 1.74 -2.42
N SER A 56 -1.33 1.15 -1.59
CA SER A 56 -1.14 -0.31 -1.58
C SER A 56 -1.65 -0.91 -0.28
N SER A 57 -2.43 -1.98 -0.40
CA SER A 57 -2.80 -2.86 0.70
C SER A 57 -2.22 -4.26 0.53
N VAL A 58 -1.33 -4.46 -0.43
CA VAL A 58 -0.75 -5.77 -0.74
C VAL A 58 0.28 -6.13 0.33
N PRO A 59 0.12 -7.26 1.03
CA PRO A 59 1.09 -7.70 2.01
C PRO A 59 2.38 -8.21 1.36
N PRO A 60 3.46 -8.33 2.13
CA PRO A 60 4.67 -8.97 1.64
C PRO A 60 4.39 -10.39 1.11
N SER A 61 5.10 -10.77 0.08
CA SER A 61 5.04 -12.09 -0.51
C SER A 61 6.45 -12.53 -0.90
N GLU A 62 6.78 -13.77 -0.62
CA GLU A 62 8.10 -14.34 -0.96
C GLU A 62 9.28 -13.48 -0.47
N GLY A 63 9.13 -12.89 0.70
CA GLY A 63 10.19 -12.10 1.36
C GLY A 63 10.33 -10.68 0.84
N SER A 64 9.40 -10.16 0.01
CA SER A 64 9.49 -8.83 -0.58
C SER A 64 8.13 -8.19 -0.76
N ASP A 65 8.13 -6.95 -1.24
CA ASP A 65 6.91 -6.21 -1.57
C ASP A 65 6.61 -6.33 -3.06
N PRO A 66 5.51 -7.03 -3.45
CA PRO A 66 5.21 -7.25 -4.86
C PRO A 66 4.96 -5.96 -5.64
N VAL A 67 4.37 -4.95 -5.00
CA VAL A 67 4.05 -3.69 -5.67
C VAL A 67 5.31 -2.89 -5.97
N LEU A 68 6.16 -2.72 -4.97
CA LEU A 68 7.42 -1.98 -5.15
C LEU A 68 8.36 -2.69 -6.09
N ASP A 69 8.43 -4.03 -6.03
CA ASP A 69 9.30 -4.80 -6.92
C ASP A 69 8.87 -4.65 -8.38
N ARG A 70 7.57 -4.61 -8.63
CA ARG A 70 7.03 -4.63 -10.00
C ARG A 70 6.76 -3.24 -10.55
N TYR A 71 6.29 -2.32 -9.71
CA TYR A 71 5.79 -1.02 -10.15
C TYR A 71 6.43 0.17 -9.44
N GLY A 72 7.39 -0.06 -8.55
CA GLY A 72 8.06 1.02 -7.83
C GLY A 72 8.67 2.09 -8.73
N ASP A 73 9.10 1.71 -9.92
CA ASP A 73 9.67 2.62 -10.91
C ASP A 73 8.62 3.54 -11.58
N LEU A 74 7.34 3.23 -11.46
CA LEU A 74 6.26 3.96 -12.13
C LEU A 74 5.54 4.95 -11.22
N ILE A 75 5.53 4.70 -9.90
CA ILE A 75 4.60 5.39 -8.98
C ILE A 75 5.18 6.62 -8.29
N GLY A 76 6.44 6.96 -8.56
CA GLY A 76 7.28 7.85 -7.75
C GLY A 76 6.75 9.26 -7.49
N ASP A 77 6.06 9.89 -8.42
CA ASP A 77 5.69 11.30 -8.31
C ASP A 77 4.25 11.51 -7.84
N ARG A 78 3.60 10.47 -7.32
CA ARG A 78 2.22 10.55 -6.84
C ARG A 78 2.21 10.59 -5.32
N TRP A 79 1.08 11.04 -4.76
CA TRP A 79 0.84 10.79 -3.35
C TRP A 79 0.78 9.28 -3.13
N LEU A 80 1.62 8.78 -2.22
CA LEU A 80 1.70 7.34 -1.93
C LEU A 80 1.18 7.06 -0.54
N GLY A 81 0.39 5.99 -0.40
CA GLY A 81 -0.06 5.45 0.86
C GLY A 81 0.18 3.95 0.93
N TYR A 82 0.48 3.45 2.10
CA TYR A 82 0.68 2.02 2.34
C TYR A 82 -0.06 1.59 3.60
N LEU A 83 -0.91 0.56 3.46
CA LEU A 83 -1.58 -0.05 4.59
C LEU A 83 -0.66 -1.14 5.16
N SER A 84 0.02 -0.79 6.23
CA SER A 84 0.96 -1.66 6.93
C SER A 84 0.27 -2.35 8.12
N SER A 85 1.06 -2.87 9.03
CA SER A 85 0.58 -3.61 10.20
C SER A 85 1.33 -3.19 11.45
N THR A 86 0.66 -3.19 12.58
CA THR A 86 1.32 -3.04 13.88
C THR A 86 2.31 -4.15 14.16
N GLY A 87 2.28 -5.25 13.40
CA GLY A 87 3.28 -6.31 13.48
C GLY A 87 4.70 -5.83 13.20
N VAL A 88 4.89 -4.66 12.57
CA VAL A 88 6.22 -4.07 12.33
C VAL A 88 6.98 -3.75 13.64
N TYR A 89 6.25 -3.53 14.74
CA TYR A 89 6.86 -3.24 16.03
C TYR A 89 7.44 -4.48 16.72
N GLY A 90 7.13 -5.67 16.22
CA GLY A 90 7.55 -6.93 16.84
C GLY A 90 6.88 -7.14 18.20
N ASP A 91 7.56 -7.90 19.07
CA ASP A 91 7.08 -8.17 20.41
C ASP A 91 7.57 -7.06 21.36
N ALA A 92 6.69 -6.17 21.75
CA ALA A 92 6.95 -5.11 22.72
C ALA A 92 6.60 -5.50 24.17
N GLN A 93 6.32 -6.77 24.41
CA GLN A 93 5.99 -7.33 25.74
C GLN A 93 4.86 -6.56 26.43
N GLY A 94 3.83 -6.20 25.67
CA GLY A 94 2.69 -5.48 26.20
C GLY A 94 2.88 -3.96 26.38
N ALA A 95 4.04 -3.43 26.02
CA ALA A 95 4.27 -1.99 26.12
C ALA A 95 3.48 -1.23 25.04
N TRP A 96 3.10 -0.02 25.35
CA TRP A 96 2.52 0.89 24.36
C TRP A 96 3.56 1.26 23.30
N VAL A 97 3.10 1.31 22.05
CA VAL A 97 3.92 1.72 20.91
C VAL A 97 3.22 2.84 20.15
N ASP A 98 4.01 3.64 19.45
CA ASP A 98 3.52 4.68 18.56
C ASP A 98 4.36 4.71 17.28
N GLU A 99 4.08 5.64 16.39
CA GLU A 99 4.77 5.76 15.11
C GLU A 99 6.27 6.04 15.23
N ALA A 100 6.73 6.51 16.38
CA ALA A 100 8.15 6.74 16.66
C ALA A 100 8.84 5.54 17.31
N SER A 101 8.10 4.49 17.68
CA SER A 101 8.66 3.30 18.31
C SER A 101 9.53 2.50 17.34
N PRO A 102 10.57 1.79 17.82
CA PRO A 102 11.42 0.96 16.98
C PRO A 102 10.62 -0.11 16.22
N THR A 103 11.05 -0.40 15.00
CA THR A 103 10.48 -1.45 14.15
C THR A 103 11.56 -2.48 13.77
N GLY A 104 11.15 -3.59 13.15
CA GLY A 104 12.09 -4.58 12.62
C GLY A 104 12.47 -5.69 13.58
N GLY A 105 11.92 -5.71 14.79
CA GLY A 105 12.16 -6.78 15.74
C GLY A 105 11.25 -7.99 15.50
N GLY A 106 11.75 -9.18 15.81
CA GLY A 106 10.94 -10.40 15.86
C GLY A 106 10.61 -11.04 14.52
N ARG A 107 9.50 -11.81 14.50
CA ARG A 107 9.17 -12.72 13.40
C ARG A 107 8.64 -12.03 12.12
N ARG A 108 8.37 -10.74 12.16
CA ARG A 108 7.76 -10.01 11.04
C ARG A 108 8.70 -8.98 10.43
N SER A 109 9.97 -9.35 10.36
CA SER A 109 11.01 -8.47 9.79
C SER A 109 10.71 -8.09 8.33
N THR A 110 10.16 -9.01 7.53
CA THR A 110 9.79 -8.73 6.13
C THR A 110 8.74 -7.62 6.05
N ARG A 111 7.73 -7.65 6.91
CA ARG A 111 6.73 -6.58 6.96
C ARG A 111 7.37 -5.24 7.32
N ALA A 112 8.30 -5.24 8.28
CA ALA A 112 9.02 -4.04 8.69
C ALA A 112 9.91 -3.51 7.56
N GLU A 113 10.56 -4.39 6.81
CA GLU A 113 11.36 -4.01 5.64
C GLU A 113 10.50 -3.36 4.55
N CYS A 114 9.34 -3.92 4.26
CA CYS A 114 8.40 -3.35 3.28
C CYS A 114 7.87 -1.99 3.75
N ASP A 115 7.50 -1.88 5.02
CA ASP A 115 7.08 -0.63 5.66
C ASP A 115 8.16 0.46 5.46
N SER A 116 9.43 0.13 5.76
CA SER A 116 10.55 1.05 5.55
C SER A 116 10.75 1.44 4.09
N ARG A 117 10.61 0.49 3.17
CA ARG A 117 10.74 0.79 1.73
C ARG A 117 9.68 1.78 1.27
N TRP A 118 8.44 1.65 1.75
CA TRP A 118 7.38 2.59 1.43
C TRP A 118 7.65 3.97 2.04
N LEU A 119 8.15 4.01 3.29
CA LEU A 119 8.57 5.29 3.90
C LEU A 119 9.67 5.96 3.10
N ASP A 120 10.68 5.20 2.66
CA ASP A 120 11.78 5.73 1.85
C ASP A 120 11.30 6.24 0.49
N ALA A 121 10.22 5.66 -0.04
CA ALA A 121 9.58 6.13 -1.27
C ALA A 121 8.71 7.38 -1.07
N GLY A 122 8.58 7.86 0.14
CA GLY A 122 7.79 9.06 0.46
C GLY A 122 6.33 8.77 0.80
N ALA A 123 5.98 7.52 1.05
CA ALA A 123 4.60 7.14 1.35
C ALA A 123 4.18 7.54 2.77
N ARG A 124 2.88 7.77 2.93
CA ARG A 124 2.24 7.76 4.24
C ARG A 124 1.90 6.33 4.59
N VAL A 125 2.40 5.87 5.72
CA VAL A 125 2.25 4.47 6.14
C VAL A 125 1.27 4.41 7.31
N PHE A 126 0.23 3.58 7.13
CA PHE A 126 -0.82 3.39 8.12
C PHE A 126 -0.66 2.00 8.72
N ARG A 127 -0.24 1.92 9.97
CA ARG A 127 -0.01 0.66 10.69
C ARG A 127 -1.30 0.24 11.40
N LEU A 128 -2.00 -0.66 10.77
CA LEU A 128 -3.34 -1.10 11.20
C LEU A 128 -3.29 -2.34 12.09
#